data_c034c902692efe31e817e3f520404648
#
_entry.id   c034c902692efe31e817e3f520404648
#
_cell.length_a   1.000
_cell.length_b   1.000
_cell.length_c   1.000
_cell.angle_alpha   90.00
_cell.angle_beta   90.00
_cell.angle_gamma   90.00
#
_symmetry.space_group_name_H-M   'P 1'
#
loop_
_entity.id
_entity.type
_entity.pdbx_description
1 polymer ?
#
loop_
_entity_poly.entity_id
_entity_poly.type
_entity_poly.pdbx_seq_one_letter_code
_entity_poly.pdbx_strand_id
1 'polypeptide(L)' 'MESSLITAEEVAKELGISVGHAYKIVKKLNDELKAKGYITIAGKVSRQYFGERLCGMERRND' A
#
# COMPACT_ATOMS: atom_id res chain seq x y z
N MET A 1 -0.10 20.95 0.33
CA MET A 1 0.01 19.99 1.43
C MET A 1 0.02 18.57 0.88
N GLU A 2 0.94 17.78 1.34
CA GLU A 2 1.05 16.42 0.84
C GLU A 2 -0.01 15.51 1.42
N SER A 3 -0.50 14.62 0.58
CA SER A 3 -1.43 13.62 1.04
C SER A 3 -0.68 12.55 1.84
N SER A 4 -1.27 12.13 2.94
CA SER A 4 -0.71 11.05 3.74
C SER A 4 -1.11 9.69 3.17
N LEU A 5 -1.88 9.68 2.10
CA LEU A 5 -2.34 8.46 1.45
C LEU A 5 -1.69 8.32 0.07
N ILE A 6 -1.51 7.09 -0.36
CA ILE A 6 -1.03 6.79 -1.70
C ILE A 6 -2.10 5.97 -2.41
N THR A 7 -2.34 6.28 -3.68
CA THR A 7 -3.37 5.59 -4.45
C THR A 7 -2.79 4.33 -5.09
N ALA A 8 -3.69 3.43 -5.51
CA ALA A 8 -3.26 2.22 -6.20
C ALA A 8 -2.50 2.55 -7.48
N GLU A 9 -2.93 3.60 -8.20
CA GLU A 9 -2.22 4.00 -9.41
C GLU A 9 -0.80 4.44 -9.09
N GLU A 10 -0.63 5.15 -8.00
CA GLU A 10 0.71 5.58 -7.57
C GLU A 10 1.56 4.40 -7.16
N VAL A 11 0.94 3.42 -6.47
CA VAL A 11 1.64 2.20 -6.11
C VAL A 11 2.12 1.46 -7.34
N ALA A 12 1.27 1.36 -8.36
CA ALA A 12 1.63 0.70 -9.60
C ALA A 12 2.85 1.35 -10.22
N LYS A 13 2.86 2.67 -10.23
CA LYS A 13 3.96 3.43 -10.81
C LYS A 13 5.25 3.22 -10.04
N GLU A 14 5.15 3.26 -8.71
CA GLU A 14 6.33 3.10 -7.85
C GLU A 14 6.94 1.72 -7.97
N LEU A 15 6.11 0.69 -8.08
CA LEU A 15 6.58 -0.67 -8.11
C LEU A 15 6.80 -1.21 -9.53
N GLY A 16 6.37 -0.46 -10.54
CA GLY A 16 6.50 -0.91 -11.91
C GLY A 16 5.61 -2.12 -12.21
N ILE A 17 4.41 -2.14 -11.64
CA ILE A 17 3.47 -3.25 -11.83
C ILE A 17 2.16 -2.72 -12.43
N SER A 18 1.28 -3.65 -12.80
CA SER A 18 -0.01 -3.26 -13.36
C SER A 18 -0.88 -2.63 -12.28
N VAL A 19 -1.83 -1.79 -12.71
CA VAL A 19 -2.75 -1.16 -11.80
C VAL A 19 -3.61 -2.20 -11.10
N GLY A 20 -4.02 -3.23 -11.83
CA GLY A 20 -4.82 -4.31 -11.22
C GLY A 20 -4.07 -4.99 -10.10
N HIS A 21 -2.79 -5.25 -10.30
CA HIS A 21 -1.97 -5.85 -9.25
C HIS A 21 -1.83 -4.90 -8.07
N ALA A 22 -1.66 -3.61 -8.37
CA ALA A 22 -1.52 -2.61 -7.31
C ALA A 22 -2.78 -2.54 -6.44
N TYR A 23 -3.96 -2.65 -7.06
CA TYR A 23 -5.20 -2.66 -6.29
C TYR A 23 -5.25 -3.82 -5.31
N LYS A 24 -4.74 -4.98 -5.72
CA LYS A 24 -4.69 -6.13 -4.82
C LYS A 24 -3.76 -5.88 -3.64
N ILE A 25 -2.63 -5.25 -3.91
CA ILE A 25 -1.69 -4.92 -2.84
C ILE A 25 -2.31 -3.92 -1.87
N VAL A 26 -2.93 -2.87 -2.39
CA VAL A 26 -3.56 -1.87 -1.54
C VAL A 26 -4.67 -2.50 -0.70
N LYS A 27 -5.46 -3.38 -1.30
CA LYS A 27 -6.51 -4.06 -0.56
C LYS A 27 -5.94 -4.89 0.59
N LYS A 28 -4.87 -5.62 0.32
CA LYS A 28 -4.24 -6.45 1.34
C LYS A 28 -3.73 -5.60 2.50
N LEU A 29 -3.07 -4.49 2.19
CA LEU A 29 -2.56 -3.60 3.23
C LEU A 29 -3.70 -2.99 4.04
N ASN A 30 -4.78 -2.62 3.36
CA ASN A 30 -5.94 -2.08 4.06
C ASN A 30 -6.59 -3.11 4.96
N ASP A 31 -6.63 -4.36 4.51
CA ASP A 31 -7.18 -5.43 5.35
C ASP A 31 -6.36 -5.58 6.63
N GLU A 32 -5.03 -5.46 6.51
CA GLU A 32 -4.17 -5.53 7.69
C GLU A 32 -4.44 -4.35 8.63
N LEU A 33 -4.59 -3.16 8.07
CA LEU A 33 -4.86 -1.98 8.88
C LEU A 33 -6.21 -2.06 9.56
N LYS A 34 -7.21 -2.60 8.86
CA LYS A 34 -8.53 -2.79 9.43
C LYS A 34 -8.48 -3.74 10.62
N ALA A 35 -7.71 -4.80 10.49
CA ALA A 35 -7.57 -5.77 11.57
C ALA A 35 -6.94 -5.12 12.80
N LYS A 36 -6.17 -4.07 12.60
CA LYS A 36 -5.55 -3.33 13.70
C LYS A 36 -6.43 -2.20 14.23
N GLY A 37 -7.63 -2.06 13.69
CA GLY A 37 -8.57 -1.06 14.16
C GLY A 37 -8.53 0.28 13.44
N TYR A 38 -7.79 0.37 12.36
CA TYR A 38 -7.70 1.63 11.60
C TYR A 38 -8.83 1.75 10.60
N ILE A 39 -9.17 3.00 10.28
CA ILE A 39 -10.13 3.30 9.23
C ILE A 39 -9.39 3.29 7.91
N THR A 40 -9.96 2.61 6.91
CA THR A 40 -9.32 2.50 5.59
C THR A 40 -10.23 3.06 4.51
N ILE A 41 -9.62 3.41 3.37
CA ILE A 41 -10.33 3.93 2.22
C ILE A 41 -9.99 3.05 1.03
N ALA A 42 -11.02 2.59 0.32
CA ALA A 42 -10.80 1.72 -0.84
C ALA A 42 -9.92 2.40 -1.88
N GLY A 43 -8.96 1.66 -2.41
CA GLY A 43 -8.07 2.16 -3.44
C GLY A 43 -6.96 3.06 -2.96
N LYS A 44 -6.88 3.31 -1.66
CA LYS A 44 -5.84 4.15 -1.07
C LYS A 44 -5.33 3.49 0.19
N VAL A 45 -4.08 3.78 0.54
CA VAL A 45 -3.49 3.20 1.75
C VAL A 45 -2.53 4.23 2.34
N SER A 46 -2.29 4.13 3.65
CA SER A 46 -1.34 4.99 4.32
C SER A 46 0.02 4.91 3.63
N ARG A 47 0.55 6.07 3.24
CA ARG A 47 1.86 6.12 2.59
C ARG A 47 2.94 5.59 3.52
N GLN A 48 2.83 5.89 4.79
CA GLN A 48 3.80 5.41 5.77
C GLN A 48 3.74 3.90 5.90
N TYR A 49 2.53 3.34 6.00
CA TYR A 49 2.38 1.90 6.13
C TYR A 49 2.87 1.18 4.88
N PHE A 50 2.55 1.73 3.72
CA PHE A 50 3.03 1.17 2.45
C PHE A 50 4.56 1.11 2.45
N GLY A 51 5.20 2.19 2.86
CA GLY A 51 6.66 2.24 2.90
C GLY A 51 7.25 1.21 3.86
N GLU A 52 6.65 1.07 5.02
CA GLU A 52 7.12 0.10 6.01
C GLU A 52 6.99 -1.33 5.50
N ARG A 53 5.86 -1.64 4.88
CA ARG A 53 5.65 -2.97 4.36
C ARG A 53 6.55 -3.26 3.17
N LEU A 54 6.75 -2.26 2.32
CA LEU A 54 7.63 -2.41 1.18
C LEU A 54 9.07 -2.71 1.62
N CYS A 55 9.53 -1.99 2.61
CA CYS A 55 10.85 -2.20 3.18
C CYS A 55 11.01 -3.63 3.70
N GLY A 56 10.00 -4.11 4.39
CA GLY A 56 10.00 -5.47 4.90
C GLY A 56 10.06 -6.50 3.79
N MET A 57 9.35 -6.24 2.69
CA MET A 57 9.35 -7.15 1.56
C MET A 57 10.73 -7.22 0.91
N GLU A 58 11.38 -6.09 0.77
CA GLU A 58 12.71 -6.06 0.18
C GLU A 58 13.71 -6.86 0.98
N ARG A 59 13.59 -6.77 2.29
CA ARG A 59 14.51 -7.49 3.16
C ARG A 59 14.37 -8.99 3.06
N ARG A 60 13.21 -9.46 2.67
CA ARG A 60 12.95 -10.89 2.61
C ARG A 60 13.60 -11.53 1.41
N ASN A 61 14.15 -10.76 0.52
CA ASN A 61 14.78 -11.28 -0.68
C ASN A 61 16.23 -11.69 -0.49
N ASP A 62 16.69 -11.70 0.68
CA ASP A 62 18.08 -12.07 0.95
C ASP A 62 18.46 -13.41 0.42
#